data_bc5209393cab25bc984809dbaad35c32
#
_entry.id   bc5209393cab25bc984809dbaad35c32
#
_cell.length_a   1.000
_cell.length_b   1.000
_cell.length_c   1.000
_cell.angle_alpha   90.00
_cell.angle_beta   90.00
_cell.angle_gamma   90.00
#
_symmetry.space_group_name_H-M   'P 1'
#
loop_
_entity.id
_entity.type
_entity.pdbx_description
1 polymer ?
#
loop_
_entity_poly.entity_id
_entity_poly.type
_entity_poly.pdbx_seq_one_letter_code
_entity_poly.pdbx_strand_id
1 'polypeptide(L)'
;MVKRNLSLAILLLNVLCISAQKLPTGNPADFKVKTCLHSVSYMGIWRGQATLTVDEFLVKAKALGFDGVMLAAKRPHVSLIDYDDAARQKLRARIKELGLELVCLAGYCDFTAGVDKAGIPNTEIQAIYIGELAKLAKDLGTNMVRIYTGYERPDVPYDKQYSLVVEGLQMAGKLAARYGVTLAVQNHHDIALHHDAMKWLLDEVNLPNVKAAFDCWSPTLEGLSPEEIKQAVYTMKPYIVHTTTADYKELPRYTYDLNHTNYSRKESQMRAVPIGEGFLDYKNFINALREIGYQGYIAYEMCEVLEGGGSIDNLDRSALAFLEYVKQFR
;
A
#
# COMPACT_ATOMS: atom_id res chain seq x y z
N MET A 1 -10.17 46.16 -54.46
CA MET A 1 -9.93 44.70 -54.38
C MET A 1 -9.03 44.46 -53.21
N VAL A 2 -9.60 44.09 -52.07
CA VAL A 2 -8.86 43.80 -50.81
C VAL A 2 -8.87 42.29 -50.62
N LYS A 3 -7.72 41.65 -50.71
CA LYS A 3 -7.56 40.19 -50.41
C LYS A 3 -7.54 40.01 -48.89
N ARG A 4 -8.55 39.35 -48.34
CA ARG A 4 -8.57 38.85 -46.97
C ARG A 4 -7.80 37.56 -46.89
N ASN A 5 -6.63 37.60 -46.22
CA ASN A 5 -5.92 36.40 -45.80
C ASN A 5 -6.60 35.80 -44.57
N LEU A 6 -7.15 34.59 -44.76
CA LEU A 6 -7.71 33.80 -43.66
C LEU A 6 -6.56 32.96 -43.08
N SER A 7 -6.02 33.36 -41.95
CA SER A 7 -5.08 32.55 -41.18
C SER A 7 -5.84 31.49 -40.41
N LEU A 8 -5.70 30.25 -40.83
CA LEU A 8 -6.26 29.08 -40.15
C LEU A 8 -5.35 28.74 -38.92
N ALA A 9 -5.81 29.13 -37.74
CA ALA A 9 -5.16 28.70 -36.49
C ALA A 9 -5.54 27.25 -36.23
N ILE A 10 -4.61 26.32 -36.49
CA ILE A 10 -4.73 24.92 -36.07
C ILE A 10 -4.47 24.88 -34.58
N LEU A 11 -5.54 24.76 -33.81
CA LEU A 11 -5.49 24.48 -32.38
C LEU A 11 -5.09 23.01 -32.20
N LEU A 12 -3.80 22.74 -31.96
CA LEU A 12 -3.31 21.42 -31.54
C LEU A 12 -3.87 21.14 -30.15
N LEU A 13 -4.99 20.43 -30.07
CA LEU A 13 -5.42 19.76 -28.86
C LEU A 13 -4.38 18.64 -28.56
N ASN A 14 -3.44 18.92 -27.67
CA ASN A 14 -2.68 17.88 -26.98
C ASN A 14 -3.65 17.12 -26.08
N VAL A 15 -4.31 16.11 -26.61
CA VAL A 15 -4.95 15.07 -25.83
C VAL A 15 -3.82 14.32 -25.14
N LEU A 16 -3.55 14.67 -23.90
CA LEU A 16 -2.76 13.81 -23.00
C LEU A 16 -3.53 12.50 -22.88
N CYS A 17 -3.16 11.51 -23.68
CA CYS A 17 -3.55 10.13 -23.46
C CYS A 17 -2.96 9.71 -22.11
N ILE A 18 -3.71 9.93 -21.03
CA ILE A 18 -3.46 9.29 -19.76
C ILE A 18 -3.72 7.80 -20.02
N SER A 19 -2.65 7.05 -20.31
CA SER A 19 -2.78 5.60 -20.40
C SER A 19 -3.11 5.12 -19.00
N ALA A 20 -4.39 4.85 -18.74
CA ALA A 20 -4.80 4.17 -17.52
C ALA A 20 -3.97 2.88 -17.41
N GLN A 21 -3.29 2.69 -16.31
CA GLN A 21 -2.61 1.44 -16.06
C GLN A 21 -3.65 0.33 -16.17
N LYS A 22 -3.40 -0.62 -17.07
CA LYS A 22 -4.27 -1.77 -17.21
C LYS A 22 -4.29 -2.51 -15.87
N LEU A 23 -5.48 -2.79 -15.35
CA LEU A 23 -5.62 -3.60 -14.13
C LEU A 23 -4.80 -4.89 -14.32
N PRO A 24 -4.10 -5.35 -13.30
CA PRO A 24 -3.37 -6.62 -13.34
C PRO A 24 -4.36 -7.79 -13.25
N THR A 25 -5.32 -7.83 -14.18
CA THR A 25 -6.34 -8.86 -14.28
C THR A 25 -6.21 -9.58 -15.61
N GLY A 26 -6.40 -10.89 -15.59
CA GLY A 26 -6.31 -11.76 -16.75
C GLY A 26 -7.26 -12.94 -16.64
N ASN A 27 -6.96 -14.03 -17.36
CA ASN A 27 -7.69 -15.26 -17.18
C ASN A 27 -7.32 -15.88 -15.82
N PRO A 28 -8.29 -16.26 -14.97
CA PRO A 28 -8.02 -16.97 -13.71
C PRO A 28 -7.15 -18.22 -13.86
N ALA A 29 -7.20 -18.90 -15.00
CA ALA A 29 -6.36 -20.06 -15.30
C ALA A 29 -4.85 -19.72 -15.43
N ASP A 30 -4.53 -18.46 -15.71
CA ASP A 30 -3.15 -17.97 -15.85
C ASP A 30 -2.60 -17.35 -14.56
N PHE A 31 -3.34 -17.49 -13.46
CA PHE A 31 -2.93 -16.95 -12.15
C PHE A 31 -1.59 -17.52 -11.71
N LYS A 32 -0.64 -16.62 -11.48
CA LYS A 32 0.68 -16.96 -10.93
C LYS A 32 0.98 -16.04 -9.76
N VAL A 33 1.30 -16.65 -8.63
CA VAL A 33 1.75 -15.89 -7.47
C VAL A 33 3.14 -15.32 -7.77
N LYS A 34 3.21 -14.00 -7.89
CA LYS A 34 4.45 -13.23 -7.86
C LYS A 34 4.62 -12.64 -6.47
N THR A 35 5.80 -12.78 -5.90
CA THR A 35 6.08 -12.43 -4.51
C THR A 35 6.86 -11.12 -4.40
N CYS A 36 6.47 -10.28 -3.45
CA CYS A 36 7.12 -9.01 -3.18
C CYS A 36 7.45 -8.89 -1.69
N LEU A 37 8.65 -8.43 -1.35
CA LEU A 37 9.04 -8.14 0.03
C LEU A 37 8.97 -6.64 0.29
N HIS A 38 8.18 -6.25 1.30
CA HIS A 38 8.12 -4.86 1.73
C HIS A 38 9.25 -4.53 2.70
N SER A 39 9.99 -3.47 2.41
CA SER A 39 11.17 -3.09 3.18
C SER A 39 10.86 -2.65 4.62
N VAL A 40 9.60 -2.36 4.95
CA VAL A 40 9.17 -2.09 6.34
C VAL A 40 9.50 -3.26 7.28
N SER A 41 9.58 -4.48 6.75
CA SER A 41 9.93 -5.68 7.50
C SER A 41 11.35 -5.63 8.10
N TYR A 42 12.22 -4.73 7.63
CA TYR A 42 13.62 -4.61 8.06
C TYR A 42 14.03 -3.13 8.31
N MET A 43 13.09 -2.29 8.76
CA MET A 43 13.34 -0.84 8.92
C MET A 43 13.64 -0.40 10.36
N GLY A 44 13.57 -1.30 11.35
CA GLY A 44 13.76 -0.93 12.74
C GLY A 44 12.65 -0.06 13.33
N ILE A 45 11.42 -0.12 12.77
CA ILE A 45 10.28 0.67 13.24
C ILE A 45 9.69 0.07 14.51
N TRP A 46 9.58 -1.25 14.54
CA TRP A 46 8.98 -1.97 15.65
C TRP A 46 10.00 -2.28 16.73
N ARG A 47 9.57 -2.31 17.98
CA ARG A 47 10.46 -2.56 19.11
C ARG A 47 11.27 -3.85 18.92
N GLY A 48 12.59 -3.73 18.91
CA GLY A 48 13.53 -4.84 18.75
C GLY A 48 13.70 -5.36 17.33
N GLN A 49 13.08 -4.71 16.35
CA GLN A 49 13.24 -5.04 14.95
C GLN A 49 14.64 -4.63 14.45
N ALA A 50 15.32 -5.54 13.79
CA ALA A 50 16.57 -5.25 13.11
C ALA A 50 16.39 -4.25 11.95
N THR A 51 17.42 -3.45 11.71
CA THR A 51 17.46 -2.46 10.63
C THR A 51 18.49 -2.85 9.60
N LEU A 52 18.08 -2.88 8.33
CA LEU A 52 18.96 -3.01 7.18
C LEU A 52 18.99 -1.69 6.41
N THR A 53 20.13 -1.36 5.80
CA THR A 53 20.18 -0.36 4.74
C THR A 53 19.38 -0.82 3.52
N VAL A 54 19.07 0.09 2.61
CA VAL A 54 18.34 -0.28 1.37
C VAL A 54 19.10 -1.33 0.56
N ASP A 55 20.43 -1.21 0.45
CA ASP A 55 21.24 -2.19 -0.30
C ASP A 55 21.25 -3.57 0.37
N GLU A 56 21.48 -3.63 1.69
CA GLU A 56 21.39 -4.89 2.45
C GLU A 56 20.01 -5.54 2.35
N PHE A 57 18.94 -4.72 2.38
CA PHE A 57 17.58 -5.21 2.18
C PHE A 57 17.36 -5.80 0.77
N LEU A 58 17.86 -5.15 -0.28
CA LEU A 58 17.75 -5.66 -1.65
C LEU A 58 18.49 -7.00 -1.81
N VAL A 59 19.72 -7.09 -1.27
CA VAL A 59 20.50 -8.34 -1.26
C VAL A 59 19.75 -9.43 -0.49
N LYS A 60 19.17 -9.08 0.66
CA LYS A 60 18.35 -9.98 1.48
C LYS A 60 17.12 -10.49 0.72
N ALA A 61 16.34 -9.60 0.11
CA ALA A 61 15.15 -9.97 -0.67
C ALA A 61 15.50 -10.95 -1.81
N LYS A 62 16.61 -10.70 -2.50
CA LYS A 62 17.12 -11.60 -3.55
C LYS A 62 17.55 -12.95 -2.98
N ALA A 63 18.30 -12.96 -1.88
CA ALA A 63 18.78 -14.19 -1.24
C ALA A 63 17.64 -15.06 -0.71
N LEU A 64 16.56 -14.45 -0.21
CA LEU A 64 15.34 -15.16 0.24
C LEU A 64 14.51 -15.72 -0.93
N GLY A 65 14.68 -15.21 -2.15
CA GLY A 65 14.00 -15.71 -3.35
C GLY A 65 12.71 -14.97 -3.71
N PHE A 66 12.55 -13.72 -3.30
CA PHE A 66 11.44 -12.87 -3.74
C PHE A 66 11.62 -12.43 -5.20
N ASP A 67 10.49 -12.28 -5.91
CA ASP A 67 10.48 -11.81 -7.32
C ASP A 67 10.67 -10.29 -7.41
N GLY A 68 10.21 -9.55 -6.41
CA GLY A 68 10.30 -8.10 -6.36
C GLY A 68 10.29 -7.53 -4.95
N VAL A 69 10.39 -6.20 -4.89
CA VAL A 69 10.43 -5.44 -3.64
C VAL A 69 9.47 -4.25 -3.67
N MET A 70 8.97 -3.90 -2.49
CA MET A 70 8.25 -2.67 -2.21
C MET A 70 9.11 -1.86 -1.23
N LEU A 71 9.49 -0.64 -1.60
CA LEU A 71 10.38 0.19 -0.79
C LEU A 71 9.59 1.26 -0.03
N ALA A 72 9.81 1.36 1.27
CA ALA A 72 9.23 2.40 2.10
C ALA A 72 9.81 3.77 1.72
N ALA A 73 8.93 4.69 1.31
CA ALA A 73 9.30 6.02 0.85
C ALA A 73 9.45 7.02 2.01
N LYS A 74 10.19 6.62 3.03
CA LYS A 74 10.56 7.44 4.19
C LYS A 74 11.88 6.93 4.80
N ARG A 75 12.53 7.78 5.60
CA ARG A 75 13.70 7.36 6.40
C ARG A 75 13.37 6.19 7.34
N PRO A 76 14.30 5.26 7.57
CA PRO A 76 15.69 5.25 7.11
C PRO A 76 15.88 4.70 5.68
N HIS A 77 14.81 4.37 4.94
CA HIS A 77 14.91 3.87 3.57
C HIS A 77 14.84 5.00 2.53
N VAL A 78 13.94 4.92 1.55
CA VAL A 78 13.95 5.82 0.38
C VAL A 78 13.18 7.11 0.68
N SER A 79 13.90 8.18 1.02
CA SER A 79 13.30 9.50 1.29
C SER A 79 13.54 10.46 0.13
N LEU A 80 12.56 11.33 -0.17
CA LEU A 80 12.71 12.41 -1.15
C LEU A 80 13.91 13.32 -0.86
N ILE A 81 14.25 13.51 0.42
CA ILE A 81 15.34 14.39 0.84
C ILE A 81 16.71 13.76 0.58
N ASP A 82 16.81 12.43 0.69
CA ASP A 82 18.10 11.73 0.67
C ASP A 82 18.43 11.16 -0.72
N TYR A 83 17.49 11.18 -1.66
CA TYR A 83 17.65 10.61 -3.00
C TYR A 83 17.58 11.68 -4.08
N ASP A 84 18.72 12.29 -4.40
CA ASP A 84 18.91 13.11 -5.59
C ASP A 84 18.90 12.26 -6.88
N ASP A 85 19.02 12.88 -8.05
CA ASP A 85 18.95 12.19 -9.34
C ASP A 85 20.03 11.11 -9.50
N ALA A 86 21.24 11.34 -8.97
CA ALA A 86 22.33 10.36 -9.02
C ALA A 86 22.06 9.16 -8.12
N ALA A 87 21.57 9.40 -6.91
CA ALA A 87 21.17 8.33 -5.98
C ALA A 87 20.02 7.50 -6.54
N ARG A 88 19.02 8.12 -7.21
CA ARG A 88 17.91 7.42 -7.89
C ARG A 88 18.43 6.50 -8.99
N GLN A 89 19.33 6.99 -9.86
CA GLN A 89 19.93 6.19 -10.93
C GLN A 89 20.72 5.00 -10.38
N LYS A 90 21.52 5.23 -9.33
CA LYS A 90 22.30 4.18 -8.65
C LYS A 90 21.38 3.10 -8.06
N LEU A 91 20.34 3.50 -7.34
CA LEU A 91 19.38 2.56 -6.75
C LEU A 91 18.65 1.75 -7.83
N ARG A 92 18.18 2.40 -8.89
CA ARG A 92 17.54 1.73 -10.03
C ARG A 92 18.45 0.70 -10.69
N ALA A 93 19.74 1.08 -10.91
CA ALA A 93 20.73 0.16 -11.48
C ALA A 93 20.97 -1.04 -10.56
N ARG A 94 21.04 -0.83 -9.25
CA ARG A 94 21.25 -1.87 -8.25
C ARG A 94 20.09 -2.89 -8.20
N ILE A 95 18.85 -2.40 -8.21
CA ILE A 95 17.66 -3.26 -8.26
C ILE A 95 17.69 -4.16 -9.51
N LYS A 96 18.02 -3.56 -10.67
CA LYS A 96 18.15 -4.29 -11.93
C LYS A 96 19.29 -5.32 -11.92
N GLU A 97 20.44 -4.96 -11.37
CA GLU A 97 21.60 -5.85 -11.22
C GLU A 97 21.26 -7.10 -10.43
N LEU A 98 20.48 -6.96 -9.36
CA LEU A 98 20.01 -8.07 -8.54
C LEU A 98 18.90 -8.89 -9.21
N GLY A 99 18.37 -8.44 -10.35
CA GLY A 99 17.27 -9.11 -11.05
C GLY A 99 15.98 -9.07 -10.24
N LEU A 100 15.75 -8.01 -9.46
CA LEU A 100 14.52 -7.74 -8.74
C LEU A 100 13.64 -6.77 -9.52
N GLU A 101 12.31 -6.82 -9.31
CA GLU A 101 11.39 -5.78 -9.75
C GLU A 101 11.08 -4.82 -8.60
N LEU A 102 11.19 -3.52 -8.84
CA LEU A 102 10.60 -2.53 -7.93
C LEU A 102 9.10 -2.45 -8.24
N VAL A 103 8.30 -3.14 -7.43
CA VAL A 103 6.86 -3.27 -7.63
C VAL A 103 6.16 -1.95 -7.29
N CYS A 104 6.53 -1.35 -6.15
CA CYS A 104 5.82 -0.21 -5.61
C CYS A 104 6.72 0.61 -4.67
N LEU A 105 6.50 1.93 -4.60
CA LEU A 105 6.92 2.74 -3.45
C LEU A 105 5.79 2.81 -2.43
N ALA A 106 6.12 2.57 -1.17
CA ALA A 106 5.18 2.73 -0.05
C ALA A 106 5.21 4.19 0.45
N GLY A 107 4.29 5.01 -0.03
CA GLY A 107 4.06 6.37 0.44
C GLY A 107 3.26 6.39 1.74
N TYR A 108 3.51 7.41 2.55
CA TYR A 108 2.84 7.63 3.83
C TYR A 108 2.21 9.02 3.82
N CYS A 109 0.89 9.09 3.88
CA CYS A 109 0.13 10.34 3.89
C CYS A 109 -1.07 10.24 4.84
N ASP A 110 -1.60 11.40 5.19
CA ASP A 110 -2.81 11.54 5.99
C ASP A 110 -3.53 12.80 5.51
N PHE A 111 -4.55 12.64 4.65
CA PHE A 111 -5.28 13.76 4.08
C PHE A 111 -6.18 14.47 5.09
N THR A 112 -6.42 13.89 6.26
CA THR A 112 -7.17 14.50 7.37
C THR A 112 -6.25 15.20 8.37
N ALA A 113 -4.92 15.13 8.20
CA ALA A 113 -3.97 15.81 9.07
C ALA A 113 -4.23 17.32 9.09
N GLY A 114 -4.36 17.88 10.29
CA GLY A 114 -4.54 19.32 10.47
C GLY A 114 -5.90 19.87 10.02
N VAL A 115 -6.92 19.04 9.85
CA VAL A 115 -8.29 19.46 9.54
C VAL A 115 -8.89 20.41 10.57
N ASP A 116 -8.37 20.40 11.78
CA ASP A 116 -8.67 21.27 12.92
C ASP A 116 -7.83 22.56 12.93
N LYS A 117 -6.87 22.73 12.01
CA LYS A 117 -5.91 23.84 11.97
C LYS A 117 -6.13 24.70 10.72
N ALA A 118 -7.05 25.67 10.85
CA ALA A 118 -7.27 26.66 9.81
C ALA A 118 -5.97 27.40 9.43
N GLY A 119 -5.77 27.66 8.15
CA GLY A 119 -4.64 28.43 7.63
C GLY A 119 -3.42 27.60 7.20
N ILE A 120 -3.40 26.28 7.48
CA ILE A 120 -2.37 25.39 6.94
C ILE A 120 -3.02 24.50 5.85
N PRO A 121 -2.56 24.56 4.59
CA PRO A 121 -3.15 23.77 3.50
C PRO A 121 -2.66 22.33 3.51
N ASN A 122 -2.95 21.58 4.60
CA ASN A 122 -2.40 20.25 4.81
C ASN A 122 -2.75 19.25 3.70
N THR A 123 -3.99 19.27 3.20
CA THR A 123 -4.43 18.39 2.12
C THR A 123 -3.63 18.63 0.83
N GLU A 124 -3.36 19.90 0.50
CA GLU A 124 -2.50 20.26 -0.64
C GLU A 124 -1.04 19.84 -0.42
N ILE A 125 -0.51 20.02 0.79
CA ILE A 125 0.85 19.59 1.15
C ILE A 125 1.00 18.07 0.97
N GLN A 126 0.01 17.30 1.44
CA GLN A 126 -0.01 15.85 1.25
C GLN A 126 -0.08 15.48 -0.25
N ALA A 127 -0.93 16.17 -1.02
CA ALA A 127 -1.05 15.91 -2.45
C ALA A 127 0.25 16.22 -3.21
N ILE A 128 0.94 17.34 -2.89
CA ILE A 128 2.24 17.70 -3.46
C ILE A 128 3.29 16.66 -3.11
N TYR A 129 3.36 16.24 -1.84
CA TYR A 129 4.28 15.20 -1.39
C TYR A 129 4.08 13.89 -2.17
N ILE A 130 2.84 13.46 -2.38
CA ILE A 130 2.52 12.26 -3.19
C ILE A 130 2.89 12.47 -4.65
N GLY A 131 2.71 13.67 -5.20
CA GLY A 131 3.17 14.03 -6.54
C GLY A 131 4.68 13.88 -6.72
N GLU A 132 5.47 14.31 -5.72
CA GLU A 132 6.93 14.12 -5.72
C GLU A 132 7.32 12.64 -5.53
N LEU A 133 6.59 11.88 -4.73
CA LEU A 133 6.78 10.43 -4.64
C LEU A 133 6.47 9.73 -5.98
N ALA A 134 5.49 10.21 -6.73
CA ALA A 134 5.20 9.67 -8.07
C ALA A 134 6.37 9.93 -9.05
N LYS A 135 6.98 11.13 -8.99
CA LYS A 135 8.22 11.40 -9.74
C LYS A 135 9.34 10.45 -9.33
N LEU A 136 9.58 10.30 -8.03
CA LEU A 136 10.59 9.38 -7.50
C LEU A 136 10.34 7.94 -7.96
N ALA A 137 9.10 7.46 -7.90
CA ALA A 137 8.71 6.13 -8.37
C ALA A 137 9.09 5.92 -9.85
N LYS A 138 8.74 6.89 -10.70
CA LYS A 138 9.10 6.88 -12.13
C LYS A 138 10.60 6.83 -12.36
N ASP A 139 11.36 7.65 -11.62
CA ASP A 139 12.82 7.72 -11.72
C ASP A 139 13.47 6.38 -11.31
N LEU A 140 12.93 5.73 -10.28
CA LEU A 140 13.37 4.42 -9.80
C LEU A 140 12.90 3.23 -10.67
N GLY A 141 11.94 3.44 -11.58
CA GLY A 141 11.51 2.44 -12.55
C GLY A 141 10.25 1.68 -12.19
N THR A 142 9.46 2.16 -11.22
CA THR A 142 8.09 1.68 -10.98
C THR A 142 7.05 2.73 -11.40
N ASN A 143 5.84 2.28 -11.65
CA ASN A 143 4.70 3.13 -11.97
C ASN A 143 3.60 3.06 -10.89
N MET A 144 3.95 2.66 -9.68
CA MET A 144 3.00 2.52 -8.58
C MET A 144 3.52 3.16 -7.29
N VAL A 145 2.66 3.91 -6.61
CA VAL A 145 2.87 4.39 -5.25
C VAL A 145 1.67 3.94 -4.41
N ARG A 146 1.92 3.15 -3.37
CA ARG A 146 0.90 2.84 -2.36
C ARG A 146 0.78 4.01 -1.40
N ILE A 147 -0.45 4.40 -1.08
CA ILE A 147 -0.77 5.49 -0.17
C ILE A 147 -1.92 5.11 0.77
N TYR A 148 -2.23 5.99 1.70
CA TYR A 148 -3.34 5.86 2.64
C TYR A 148 -4.38 6.97 2.44
N THR A 149 -5.52 6.86 3.14
CA THR A 149 -6.58 7.88 3.18
C THR A 149 -6.32 8.91 4.27
N GLY A 150 -6.43 8.53 5.51
CA GLY A 150 -6.24 9.38 6.69
C GLY A 150 -6.89 8.79 7.94
N TYR A 151 -6.51 9.34 9.09
CA TYR A 151 -7.06 8.96 10.38
C TYR A 151 -8.32 9.78 10.69
N GLU A 152 -9.30 9.15 11.30
CA GLU A 152 -10.47 9.87 11.81
C GLU A 152 -10.10 10.79 12.98
N ARG A 153 -10.65 12.01 12.95
CA ARG A 153 -10.54 13.00 14.03
C ARG A 153 -11.88 13.09 14.73
N PRO A 154 -12.00 12.62 15.99
CA PRO A 154 -13.30 12.51 16.68
C PRO A 154 -14.09 13.81 16.77
N ASP A 155 -13.39 14.94 16.86
CA ASP A 155 -14.00 16.28 17.02
C ASP A 155 -14.40 16.95 15.69
N VAL A 156 -14.25 16.26 14.58
CA VAL A 156 -14.54 16.77 13.23
C VAL A 156 -15.59 15.87 12.57
N PRO A 157 -16.66 16.44 11.96
CA PRO A 157 -17.64 15.61 11.24
C PRO A 157 -17.01 14.72 10.19
N TYR A 158 -17.41 13.44 10.16
CA TYR A 158 -16.85 12.43 9.25
C TYR A 158 -16.95 12.86 7.77
N ASP A 159 -18.11 13.40 7.35
CA ASP A 159 -18.32 13.86 5.97
C ASP A 159 -17.32 14.91 5.53
N LYS A 160 -16.90 15.81 6.44
CA LYS A 160 -15.86 16.79 6.16
C LYS A 160 -14.51 16.12 5.94
N GLN A 161 -14.18 15.13 6.74
CA GLN A 161 -12.92 14.37 6.61
C GLN A 161 -12.93 13.53 5.33
N TYR A 162 -14.03 12.87 5.04
CA TYR A 162 -14.22 12.10 3.81
C TYR A 162 -14.03 13.00 2.56
N SER A 163 -14.65 14.16 2.53
CA SER A 163 -14.50 15.13 1.43
C SER A 163 -13.05 15.57 1.22
N LEU A 164 -12.29 15.81 2.31
CA LEU A 164 -10.86 16.14 2.22
C LEU A 164 -10.03 14.99 1.63
N VAL A 165 -10.38 13.74 1.94
CA VAL A 165 -9.71 12.58 1.33
C VAL A 165 -10.01 12.49 -0.16
N VAL A 166 -11.27 12.71 -0.58
CA VAL A 166 -11.65 12.76 -2.01
C VAL A 166 -10.85 13.83 -2.74
N GLU A 167 -10.86 15.07 -2.22
CA GLU A 167 -10.12 16.21 -2.80
C GLU A 167 -8.61 15.94 -2.86
N GLY A 168 -8.03 15.41 -1.77
CA GLY A 168 -6.62 15.07 -1.69
C GLY A 168 -6.21 14.01 -2.70
N LEU A 169 -7.01 12.93 -2.83
CA LEU A 169 -6.79 11.89 -3.82
C LEU A 169 -6.95 12.40 -5.26
N GLN A 170 -7.89 13.31 -5.53
CA GLN A 170 -8.05 13.94 -6.83
C GLN A 170 -6.85 14.81 -7.19
N MET A 171 -6.35 15.63 -6.24
CA MET A 171 -5.15 16.44 -6.45
C MET A 171 -3.91 15.57 -6.65
N ALA A 172 -3.67 14.62 -5.76
CA ALA A 172 -2.53 13.70 -5.82
C ALA A 172 -2.57 12.84 -7.09
N GLY A 173 -3.74 12.32 -7.46
CA GLY A 173 -3.94 11.53 -8.68
C GLY A 173 -3.60 12.30 -9.94
N LYS A 174 -4.04 13.59 -10.06
CA LYS A 174 -3.69 14.47 -11.18
C LYS A 174 -2.18 14.75 -11.25
N LEU A 175 -1.52 14.92 -10.09
CA LEU A 175 -0.07 15.11 -10.04
C LEU A 175 0.69 13.84 -10.45
N ALA A 176 0.28 12.67 -9.93
CA ALA A 176 0.88 11.39 -10.26
C ALA A 176 0.70 11.00 -11.74
N ALA A 177 -0.44 11.37 -12.34
CA ALA A 177 -0.73 11.13 -13.75
C ALA A 177 0.31 11.75 -14.70
N ARG A 178 0.94 12.87 -14.30
CA ARG A 178 2.01 13.54 -15.09
C ARG A 178 3.22 12.63 -15.32
N TYR A 179 3.42 11.66 -14.44
CA TYR A 179 4.52 10.70 -14.49
C TYR A 179 4.06 9.29 -14.95
N GLY A 180 2.77 9.12 -15.28
CA GLY A 180 2.18 7.83 -15.63
C GLY A 180 2.16 6.86 -14.43
N VAL A 181 1.99 7.39 -13.22
CA VAL A 181 2.02 6.62 -11.97
C VAL A 181 0.61 6.43 -11.42
N THR A 182 0.33 5.20 -11.01
CA THR A 182 -0.89 4.80 -10.31
C THR A 182 -0.71 4.98 -8.81
N LEU A 183 -1.68 5.60 -8.17
CA LEU A 183 -1.82 5.63 -6.71
C LEU A 183 -2.67 4.42 -6.30
N ALA A 184 -2.08 3.53 -5.52
CA ALA A 184 -2.76 2.36 -4.94
C ALA A 184 -3.14 2.69 -3.48
N VAL A 185 -4.39 3.05 -3.25
CA VAL A 185 -4.91 3.39 -1.92
C VAL A 185 -5.09 2.11 -1.13
N GLN A 186 -4.44 1.98 0.03
CA GLN A 186 -4.58 0.81 0.88
C GLN A 186 -5.79 0.97 1.82
N ASN A 187 -6.55 -0.10 2.00
CA ASN A 187 -7.62 -0.21 3.00
C ASN A 187 -7.03 -0.36 4.42
N HIS A 188 -6.37 0.71 4.84
CA HIS A 188 -5.65 0.85 6.10
C HIS A 188 -5.96 2.25 6.62
N HIS A 189 -5.93 2.64 7.78
CA HIS A 189 -6.43 3.89 8.33
C HIS A 189 -7.97 3.98 8.29
N ASP A 190 -8.53 4.97 8.99
CA ASP A 190 -9.92 4.92 9.41
C ASP A 190 -10.90 5.35 8.31
N ILE A 191 -10.48 6.28 7.43
CA ILE A 191 -11.38 6.85 6.44
C ILE A 191 -11.57 5.87 5.27
N ALA A 192 -12.82 5.45 5.06
CA ALA A 192 -13.22 4.50 4.02
C ALA A 192 -12.51 3.14 4.12
N LEU A 193 -12.34 2.63 5.34
CA LEU A 193 -11.69 1.35 5.63
C LEU A 193 -12.49 0.16 5.06
N HIS A 194 -13.82 0.15 5.29
CA HIS A 194 -14.71 -0.89 4.77
C HIS A 194 -14.71 -0.91 3.24
N HIS A 195 -14.73 -2.10 2.63
CA HIS A 195 -14.61 -2.27 1.18
C HIS A 195 -15.68 -1.52 0.38
N ASP A 196 -16.93 -1.46 0.85
CA ASP A 196 -17.98 -0.67 0.18
C ASP A 196 -17.69 0.82 0.26
N ALA A 197 -17.30 1.32 1.44
CA ALA A 197 -16.93 2.72 1.63
C ALA A 197 -15.70 3.09 0.78
N MET A 198 -14.71 2.21 0.69
CA MET A 198 -13.55 2.38 -0.16
C MET A 198 -13.93 2.39 -1.65
N LYS A 199 -14.86 1.52 -2.06
CA LYS A 199 -15.37 1.53 -3.42
C LYS A 199 -16.06 2.85 -3.74
N TRP A 200 -16.94 3.34 -2.87
CA TRP A 200 -17.60 4.64 -3.04
C TRP A 200 -16.59 5.79 -3.12
N LEU A 201 -15.59 5.80 -2.25
CA LEU A 201 -14.52 6.78 -2.27
C LEU A 201 -13.81 6.80 -3.64
N LEU A 202 -13.44 5.64 -4.17
CA LEU A 202 -12.75 5.54 -5.45
C LEU A 202 -13.66 5.87 -6.65
N ASP A 203 -14.95 5.54 -6.56
CA ASP A 203 -15.97 5.95 -7.54
C ASP A 203 -16.10 7.49 -7.58
N GLU A 204 -16.10 8.15 -6.42
CA GLU A 204 -16.21 9.62 -6.31
C GLU A 204 -14.92 10.33 -6.75
N VAL A 205 -13.76 9.80 -6.39
CA VAL A 205 -12.46 10.31 -6.90
C VAL A 205 -12.42 10.27 -8.43
N ASN A 206 -12.97 9.25 -9.04
CA ASN A 206 -13.18 9.08 -10.48
C ASN A 206 -11.95 9.40 -11.35
N LEU A 207 -10.77 8.91 -10.94
CA LEU A 207 -9.53 9.03 -11.69
C LEU A 207 -9.01 7.64 -12.09
N PRO A 208 -8.63 7.43 -13.37
CA PRO A 208 -8.21 6.12 -13.86
C PRO A 208 -6.94 5.59 -13.21
N ASN A 209 -6.09 6.46 -12.69
CA ASN A 209 -4.83 6.15 -12.02
C ASN A 209 -4.91 6.20 -10.49
N VAL A 210 -6.11 6.29 -9.90
CA VAL A 210 -6.33 6.09 -8.46
C VAL A 210 -7.05 4.76 -8.29
N LYS A 211 -6.40 3.81 -7.64
CA LYS A 211 -6.77 2.40 -7.56
C LYS A 211 -6.61 1.91 -6.12
N ALA A 212 -6.80 0.61 -5.87
CA ALA A 212 -6.73 0.01 -4.55
C ALA A 212 -5.49 -0.88 -4.38
N ALA A 213 -4.81 -0.71 -3.24
CA ALA A 213 -3.97 -1.74 -2.63
C ALA A 213 -4.83 -2.44 -1.57
N PHE A 214 -5.62 -3.42 -1.99
CA PHE A 214 -6.60 -4.05 -1.12
C PHE A 214 -6.02 -5.28 -0.44
N ASP A 215 -6.10 -5.36 0.88
CA ASP A 215 -5.59 -6.47 1.68
C ASP A 215 -6.69 -7.17 2.51
N CYS A 216 -6.32 -8.34 3.06
CA CYS A 216 -7.23 -9.22 3.80
C CYS A 216 -7.47 -8.77 5.24
N TRP A 217 -6.51 -8.06 5.86
CA TRP A 217 -6.56 -7.87 7.30
C TRP A 217 -7.64 -6.89 7.74
N SER A 218 -7.91 -5.80 6.99
CA SER A 218 -9.02 -4.91 7.33
C SER A 218 -10.37 -5.62 7.34
N PRO A 219 -10.79 -6.34 6.28
CA PRO A 219 -12.01 -7.15 6.32
C PRO A 219 -12.04 -8.16 7.48
N THR A 220 -10.92 -8.79 7.80
CA THR A 220 -10.85 -9.72 8.93
C THR A 220 -11.03 -9.02 10.28
N LEU A 221 -10.40 -7.85 10.47
CA LEU A 221 -10.54 -7.07 11.70
C LEU A 221 -11.96 -6.52 11.89
N GLU A 222 -12.68 -6.28 10.80
CA GLU A 222 -14.12 -5.96 10.82
C GLU A 222 -15.00 -7.16 11.21
N GLY A 223 -14.42 -8.35 11.32
CA GLY A 223 -15.14 -9.58 11.70
C GLY A 223 -15.87 -10.26 10.56
N LEU A 224 -15.52 -9.95 9.30
CA LEU A 224 -16.13 -10.58 8.14
C LEU A 224 -15.80 -12.09 8.09
N SER A 225 -16.82 -12.88 7.75
CA SER A 225 -16.65 -14.31 7.52
C SER A 225 -15.80 -14.59 6.26
N PRO A 226 -15.26 -15.81 6.11
CA PRO A 226 -14.50 -16.19 4.92
C PRO A 226 -15.21 -15.91 3.59
N GLU A 227 -16.52 -16.08 3.54
CA GLU A 227 -17.31 -15.81 2.33
C GLU A 227 -17.50 -14.32 2.08
N GLU A 228 -17.69 -13.52 3.14
CA GLU A 228 -17.76 -12.06 3.03
C GLU A 228 -16.41 -11.46 2.63
N ILE A 229 -15.27 -12.02 3.07
CA ILE A 229 -13.93 -11.63 2.61
C ILE A 229 -13.81 -11.85 1.10
N LYS A 230 -14.28 -12.98 0.57
CA LYS A 230 -14.32 -13.19 -0.89
C LYS A 230 -15.19 -12.15 -1.59
N GLN A 231 -16.38 -11.89 -1.04
CA GLN A 231 -17.29 -10.89 -1.60
C GLN A 231 -16.67 -9.50 -1.60
N ALA A 232 -15.91 -9.13 -0.57
CA ALA A 232 -15.16 -7.88 -0.52
C ALA A 232 -14.15 -7.78 -1.67
N VAL A 233 -13.42 -8.86 -1.97
CA VAL A 233 -12.51 -8.92 -3.13
C VAL A 233 -13.27 -8.75 -4.45
N TYR A 234 -14.44 -9.39 -4.60
CA TYR A 234 -15.26 -9.25 -5.81
C TYR A 234 -15.79 -7.83 -5.97
N THR A 235 -16.24 -7.20 -4.89
CA THR A 235 -16.68 -5.80 -4.87
C THR A 235 -15.56 -4.87 -5.31
N MET A 236 -14.34 -5.11 -4.84
CA MET A 236 -13.17 -4.29 -5.12
C MET A 236 -12.45 -4.64 -6.43
N LYS A 237 -12.89 -5.68 -7.16
CA LYS A 237 -12.28 -6.12 -8.44
C LYS A 237 -11.95 -4.99 -9.42
N PRO A 238 -12.79 -3.95 -9.63
CA PRO A 238 -12.49 -2.87 -10.59
C PRO A 238 -11.30 -2.00 -10.20
N TYR A 239 -10.82 -2.14 -8.98
CA TYR A 239 -9.83 -1.25 -8.40
C TYR A 239 -8.53 -1.93 -7.97
N ILE A 240 -8.52 -3.22 -7.62
CA ILE A 240 -7.36 -3.92 -7.06
C ILE A 240 -6.19 -3.95 -8.05
N VAL A 241 -5.09 -3.28 -7.68
CA VAL A 241 -3.82 -3.30 -8.44
C VAL A 241 -2.65 -3.82 -7.62
N HIS A 242 -2.79 -3.87 -6.29
CA HIS A 242 -1.78 -4.36 -5.35
C HIS A 242 -2.45 -4.99 -4.13
N THR A 243 -1.71 -5.81 -3.40
CA THR A 243 -2.11 -6.33 -2.09
C THR A 243 -0.88 -6.58 -1.21
N THR A 244 -1.08 -6.42 0.10
CA THR A 244 -0.08 -6.74 1.13
C THR A 244 -0.61 -7.83 2.06
N THR A 245 0.30 -8.56 2.68
CA THR A 245 -0.02 -9.64 3.61
C THR A 245 0.82 -9.52 4.88
N ALA A 246 0.16 -9.57 6.03
CA ALA A 246 0.76 -9.68 7.35
C ALA A 246 -0.20 -10.50 8.23
N ASP A 247 0.28 -11.34 9.11
CA ASP A 247 -0.59 -12.17 9.95
C ASP A 247 -0.36 -11.89 11.43
N TYR A 248 -1.39 -12.06 12.24
CA TYR A 248 -1.41 -11.62 13.62
C TYR A 248 -2.06 -12.64 14.54
N LYS A 249 -1.57 -12.67 15.79
CA LYS A 249 -2.21 -13.31 16.94
C LYS A 249 -2.71 -12.26 17.91
N GLU A 250 -3.86 -12.54 18.49
CA GLU A 250 -4.42 -11.75 19.58
C GLU A 250 -3.91 -12.30 20.90
N LEU A 251 -3.25 -11.43 21.72
CA LEU A 251 -2.79 -11.77 23.05
C LEU A 251 -3.71 -11.13 24.09
N PRO A 252 -4.51 -11.92 24.84
CA PRO A 252 -5.37 -11.41 25.89
C PRO A 252 -4.59 -10.65 26.97
N ARG A 253 -5.14 -9.52 27.41
CA ARG A 253 -4.56 -8.70 28.49
C ARG A 253 -5.54 -8.60 29.65
N TYR A 254 -4.97 -8.56 30.84
CA TYR A 254 -5.72 -8.42 32.08
C TYR A 254 -5.09 -7.35 32.97
N THR A 255 -5.94 -6.67 33.77
CA THR A 255 -5.50 -5.84 34.90
C THR A 255 -5.88 -6.55 36.18
N TYR A 256 -4.94 -6.68 37.09
CA TYR A 256 -5.19 -7.20 38.42
C TYR A 256 -5.72 -6.10 39.34
N ASP A 257 -6.82 -6.35 40.02
CA ASP A 257 -7.38 -5.46 41.08
C ASP A 257 -6.88 -5.92 42.45
N LEU A 258 -6.00 -5.15 43.03
CA LEU A 258 -5.43 -5.43 44.36
C LEU A 258 -6.45 -5.42 45.47
N ASN A 259 -7.53 -4.64 45.34
CA ASN A 259 -8.54 -4.49 46.42
C ASN A 259 -9.54 -5.64 46.45
N HIS A 260 -9.77 -6.27 45.32
CA HIS A 260 -10.77 -7.32 45.16
C HIS A 260 -10.20 -8.67 44.76
N THR A 261 -8.88 -8.81 44.68
CA THR A 261 -8.18 -10.05 44.26
C THR A 261 -8.78 -10.63 42.97
N ASN A 262 -9.04 -9.78 41.98
CA ASN A 262 -9.73 -10.13 40.75
C ASN A 262 -8.98 -9.60 39.52
N TYR A 263 -9.34 -10.13 38.34
CA TYR A 263 -8.80 -9.72 37.05
C TYR A 263 -9.90 -9.15 36.16
N SER A 264 -9.64 -7.98 35.57
CA SER A 264 -10.47 -7.39 34.54
C SER A 264 -9.80 -7.57 33.18
N ARG A 265 -10.52 -8.13 32.20
CA ARG A 265 -10.04 -8.22 30.82
C ARG A 265 -9.91 -6.82 30.21
N LYS A 266 -8.81 -6.58 29.51
CA LYS A 266 -8.53 -5.37 28.72
C LYS A 266 -8.52 -5.72 27.25
N GLU A 267 -8.45 -4.69 26.41
CA GLU A 267 -8.22 -4.88 24.99
C GLU A 267 -6.96 -5.71 24.76
N SER A 268 -7.06 -6.66 23.84
CA SER A 268 -5.97 -7.55 23.49
C SER A 268 -4.81 -6.80 22.84
N GLN A 269 -3.62 -7.35 22.96
CA GLN A 269 -2.46 -6.89 22.23
C GLN A 269 -2.28 -7.76 20.99
N MET A 270 -2.03 -7.12 19.85
CA MET A 270 -1.65 -7.84 18.62
C MET A 270 -0.16 -8.20 18.62
N ARG A 271 0.17 -9.30 17.97
CA ARG A 271 1.53 -9.73 17.66
C ARG A 271 1.60 -10.21 16.23
N ALA A 272 2.59 -9.74 15.47
CA ALA A 272 2.88 -10.30 14.17
C ALA A 272 3.41 -11.74 14.33
N VAL A 273 2.95 -12.61 13.45
CA VAL A 273 3.34 -14.02 13.38
C VAL A 273 3.62 -14.40 11.93
N PRO A 274 4.30 -15.52 11.65
CA PRO A 274 4.40 -16.06 10.30
C PRO A 274 3.01 -16.28 9.68
N ILE A 275 2.89 -16.06 8.36
CA ILE A 275 1.64 -16.24 7.63
C ILE A 275 1.12 -17.69 7.81
N GLY A 276 -0.15 -17.82 8.15
CA GLY A 276 -0.85 -19.06 8.41
C GLY A 276 -0.81 -19.52 9.88
N GLU A 277 -0.10 -18.81 10.75
CA GLU A 277 -0.10 -19.03 12.18
C GLU A 277 -1.04 -18.09 12.95
N GLY A 278 -1.53 -17.06 12.28
CA GLY A 278 -2.46 -16.06 12.82
C GLY A 278 -3.92 -16.38 12.54
N PHE A 279 -4.76 -15.35 12.65
CA PHE A 279 -6.21 -15.48 12.48
C PHE A 279 -6.73 -14.97 11.13
N LEU A 280 -5.87 -14.44 10.24
CA LEU A 280 -6.29 -13.91 8.95
C LEU A 280 -6.52 -15.01 7.91
N ASP A 281 -7.64 -14.94 7.19
CA ASP A 281 -8.00 -15.95 6.19
C ASP A 281 -7.40 -15.65 4.80
N TYR A 282 -6.09 -15.73 4.70
CA TYR A 282 -5.42 -15.55 3.41
C TYR A 282 -5.75 -16.62 2.38
N LYS A 283 -6.21 -17.81 2.81
CA LYS A 283 -6.58 -18.86 1.88
C LYS A 283 -7.78 -18.44 1.02
N ASN A 284 -8.85 -17.97 1.64
CA ASN A 284 -10.02 -17.50 0.92
C ASN A 284 -9.74 -16.20 0.15
N PHE A 285 -8.98 -15.30 0.74
CA PHE A 285 -8.58 -14.06 0.09
C PHE A 285 -7.77 -14.28 -1.20
N ILE A 286 -6.71 -15.09 -1.16
CA ILE A 286 -5.87 -15.37 -2.33
C ILE A 286 -6.64 -16.16 -3.39
N ASN A 287 -7.52 -17.09 -2.99
CA ASN A 287 -8.41 -17.77 -3.93
C ASN A 287 -9.35 -16.78 -4.63
N ALA A 288 -9.93 -15.82 -3.91
CA ALA A 288 -10.76 -14.80 -4.52
C ALA A 288 -9.96 -13.89 -5.47
N LEU A 289 -8.71 -13.53 -5.14
CA LEU A 289 -7.81 -12.83 -6.06
C LEU A 289 -7.60 -13.63 -7.36
N ARG A 290 -7.39 -14.95 -7.25
CA ARG A 290 -7.30 -15.83 -8.43
C ARG A 290 -8.58 -15.82 -9.24
N GLU A 291 -9.74 -15.93 -8.60
CA GLU A 291 -11.06 -15.98 -9.25
C GLU A 291 -11.39 -14.69 -10.00
N ILE A 292 -10.96 -13.53 -9.49
CA ILE A 292 -11.10 -12.26 -10.24
C ILE A 292 -10.06 -12.07 -11.35
N GLY A 293 -9.12 -13.01 -11.50
CA GLY A 293 -8.05 -12.95 -12.48
C GLY A 293 -6.92 -11.97 -12.14
N TYR A 294 -6.65 -11.72 -10.86
CA TYR A 294 -5.55 -10.87 -10.43
C TYR A 294 -4.20 -11.40 -10.90
N GLN A 295 -3.34 -10.55 -11.45
CA GLN A 295 -2.02 -10.88 -12.01
C GLN A 295 -0.89 -10.04 -11.37
N GLY A 296 -1.21 -9.31 -10.31
CA GLY A 296 -0.25 -8.47 -9.59
C GLY A 296 0.64 -9.27 -8.63
N TYR A 297 1.37 -8.54 -7.81
CA TYR A 297 2.21 -9.10 -6.76
C TYR A 297 1.42 -9.28 -5.46
N ILE A 298 1.75 -10.30 -4.69
CA ILE A 298 1.36 -10.45 -3.28
C ILE A 298 2.59 -10.05 -2.46
N ALA A 299 2.49 -8.92 -1.75
CA ALA A 299 3.58 -8.40 -0.96
C ALA A 299 3.49 -8.92 0.48
N TYR A 300 4.61 -9.38 1.01
CA TYR A 300 4.76 -9.69 2.43
C TYR A 300 5.30 -8.47 3.18
N GLU A 301 4.69 -8.15 4.29
CA GLU A 301 5.17 -7.16 5.24
C GLU A 301 5.08 -7.66 6.68
N MET A 302 6.04 -7.27 7.52
CA MET A 302 5.96 -7.46 8.97
C MET A 302 5.66 -6.10 9.59
N CYS A 303 4.46 -5.94 10.14
CA CYS A 303 3.88 -4.65 10.54
C CYS A 303 3.44 -4.60 12.00
N GLU A 304 4.13 -5.30 12.91
CA GLU A 304 3.98 -5.21 14.36
C GLU A 304 5.20 -5.89 15.00
N VAL A 305 5.32 -5.87 16.32
CA VAL A 305 6.36 -6.63 17.02
C VAL A 305 6.18 -8.11 16.74
N LEU A 306 7.18 -8.73 16.10
CA LEU A 306 7.13 -10.14 15.71
C LEU A 306 7.23 -11.06 16.95
N GLU A 307 6.44 -12.12 16.97
CA GLU A 307 6.58 -13.20 17.96
C GLU A 307 7.99 -13.81 17.88
N GLY A 308 8.64 -13.97 19.01
CA GLY A 308 10.05 -14.41 19.08
C GLY A 308 11.08 -13.28 18.87
N GLY A 309 10.63 -12.03 18.63
CA GLY A 309 11.49 -10.85 18.50
C GLY A 309 11.87 -10.50 17.05
N GLY A 310 12.52 -9.37 16.89
CA GLY A 310 12.85 -8.77 15.60
C GLY A 310 14.28 -9.01 15.12
N SER A 311 14.95 -10.11 15.52
CA SER A 311 16.27 -10.46 14.99
C SER A 311 16.22 -10.78 13.50
N ILE A 312 17.32 -10.58 12.79
CA ILE A 312 17.41 -10.89 11.35
C ILE A 312 16.95 -12.32 11.06
N ASP A 313 17.41 -13.31 11.84
CA ASP A 313 17.07 -14.72 11.63
C ASP A 313 15.57 -14.98 11.80
N ASN A 314 14.92 -14.30 12.75
CA ASN A 314 13.48 -14.44 12.96
C ASN A 314 12.65 -13.74 11.86
N LEU A 315 13.09 -12.58 11.42
CA LEU A 315 12.49 -11.86 10.29
C LEU A 315 12.62 -12.68 8.99
N ASP A 316 13.80 -13.26 8.73
CA ASP A 316 14.06 -14.12 7.58
C ASP A 316 13.19 -15.38 7.63
N ARG A 317 13.07 -16.02 8.79
CA ARG A 317 12.20 -17.20 8.98
C ARG A 317 10.74 -16.87 8.66
N SER A 318 10.24 -15.72 9.12
CA SER A 318 8.88 -15.28 8.85
C SER A 318 8.65 -14.97 7.37
N ALA A 319 9.63 -14.33 6.70
CA ALA A 319 9.57 -14.08 5.27
C ALA A 319 9.62 -15.39 4.44
N LEU A 320 10.42 -16.36 4.86
CA LEU A 320 10.45 -17.70 4.23
C LEU A 320 9.15 -18.47 4.45
N ALA A 321 8.52 -18.34 5.62
CA ALA A 321 7.21 -18.94 5.88
C ALA A 321 6.15 -18.41 4.92
N PHE A 322 6.17 -17.11 4.60
CA PHE A 322 5.30 -16.54 3.57
C PHE A 322 5.56 -17.17 2.20
N LEU A 323 6.82 -17.28 1.77
CA LEU A 323 7.15 -17.89 0.48
C LEU A 323 6.70 -19.36 0.41
N GLU A 324 6.79 -20.09 1.50
CA GLU A 324 6.29 -21.47 1.58
C GLU A 324 4.76 -21.51 1.52
N TYR A 325 4.10 -20.66 2.31
CA TYR A 325 2.65 -20.59 2.35
C TYR A 325 2.02 -20.33 0.99
N VAL A 326 2.57 -19.40 0.21
CA VAL A 326 2.00 -19.04 -1.11
C VAL A 326 2.23 -20.09 -2.19
N LYS A 327 3.09 -21.10 -1.98
CA LYS A 327 3.30 -22.19 -2.93
C LYS A 327 2.03 -23.01 -3.20
N GLN A 328 1.14 -23.12 -2.23
CA GLN A 328 -0.13 -23.85 -2.38
C GLN A 328 -1.08 -23.24 -3.42
N PHE A 329 -0.82 -22.01 -3.86
CA PHE A 329 -1.64 -21.29 -4.84
C PHE A 329 -0.98 -21.21 -6.23
N ARG A 330 0.23 -21.77 -6.40
CA ARG A 330 0.97 -21.78 -7.67
C ARG A 330 0.42 -22.81 -8.64
#